data_0e988c8f14f52e8364190a5b82dc4820
#
_entry.id   0e988c8f14f52e8364190a5b82dc4820
#
_cell.length_a   1.000
_cell.length_b   1.000
_cell.length_c   1.000
_cell.angle_alpha   90.00
_cell.angle_beta   90.00
_cell.angle_gamma   90.00
#
_symmetry.space_group_name_H-M   'P 1'
#
loop_
_entity.id
_entity.type
_entity.pdbx_description
1 polymer ?
#
loop_
_entity_poly.entity_id
_entity_poly.type
_entity_poly.pdbx_seq_one_letter_code
_entity_poly.pdbx_strand_id
1 'polypeptide(L)'
;MKIRNELLSQVRSYAGHTPHAAADTLDCSLGVNPYGFPDAVKAAFAAFDPERFYHYPHSDAPQKAIVDYWADYAFIEPENIVLTDGSVSALYLLCNILAKKGAEVVGFLPTFTDMVEYSRMMAMRYVGIPARREDGWRMEVSDLVDAISGDTSLVYIDRPNNPTGQTLSLSDISRVLDRCEELGVYAIVDEAYGDFLPREESAVTLGPKYKNIIIVRTFSKGFGLAGLRAGYIITCQELIRYISKVSNPYMMSELSRELSAAALSDRTYADSHGADFAAMKRALRDACGKNLAMAVTDDRVPICLLQHRDPRADLQELLMAQGVLTCSGGEFEPLDRSSVRLRVPRAEESPKLLQAVKAVNEA
;
A
#
# COMPACT_ATOMS: atom_id res chain seq x y z
N MET A 1 2.90 -34.49 -11.48
CA MET A 1 2.23 -33.20 -11.72
C MET A 1 3.25 -32.19 -12.24
N LYS A 2 2.90 -31.40 -13.26
CA LYS A 2 3.81 -30.36 -13.80
C LYS A 2 3.36 -29.01 -13.24
N ILE A 3 4.09 -28.49 -12.24
CA ILE A 3 3.93 -27.15 -11.70
C ILE A 3 4.98 -26.27 -12.38
N ARG A 4 4.70 -24.99 -12.62
CA ARG A 4 5.68 -24.03 -13.17
C ARG A 4 6.90 -23.95 -12.26
N ASN A 5 8.10 -23.98 -12.84
CA ASN A 5 9.37 -23.98 -12.09
C ASN A 5 9.53 -22.74 -11.20
N GLU A 6 9.01 -21.61 -11.64
CA GLU A 6 9.06 -20.33 -10.93
C GLU A 6 8.34 -20.40 -9.57
N LEU A 7 7.35 -21.30 -9.43
CA LEU A 7 6.61 -21.49 -8.18
C LEU A 7 7.30 -22.45 -7.21
N LEU A 8 8.24 -23.27 -7.68
CA LEU A 8 8.92 -24.27 -6.84
C LEU A 8 9.97 -23.66 -5.93
N SER A 9 10.56 -22.53 -6.32
CA SER A 9 11.66 -21.84 -5.61
C SER A 9 11.21 -20.62 -4.82
N GLN A 10 9.95 -20.17 -4.96
CA GLN A 10 9.46 -18.99 -4.28
C GLN A 10 8.81 -19.35 -2.95
N VAL A 11 9.17 -18.61 -1.91
CA VAL A 11 8.51 -18.69 -0.59
C VAL A 11 7.77 -17.37 -0.42
N ARG A 12 6.46 -17.43 -0.18
CA ARG A 12 5.67 -16.25 0.14
C ARG A 12 5.95 -15.86 1.59
N SER A 13 6.58 -14.69 1.80
CA SER A 13 6.95 -14.21 3.13
C SER A 13 5.85 -13.38 3.79
N TYR A 14 5.08 -12.63 2.98
CA TYR A 14 4.05 -11.72 3.49
C TYR A 14 2.79 -12.45 3.95
N ALA A 15 2.24 -12.02 5.11
CA ALA A 15 1.04 -12.57 5.75
C ALA A 15 1.13 -14.05 6.22
N GLY A 16 2.33 -14.62 6.29
CA GLY A 16 2.52 -16.03 6.66
C GLY A 16 2.32 -16.35 8.14
N HIS A 17 2.66 -15.44 9.04
CA HIS A 17 2.60 -15.66 10.49
C HIS A 17 2.28 -14.37 11.24
N THR A 18 1.07 -14.26 11.75
CA THR A 18 0.79 -13.33 12.85
C THR A 18 1.04 -14.11 14.16
N PRO A 19 2.01 -13.73 14.98
CA PRO A 19 2.20 -14.35 16.28
C PRO A 19 0.91 -14.26 17.10
N HIS A 20 0.57 -15.30 17.86
CA HIS A 20 -0.52 -15.22 18.82
C HIS A 20 -0.17 -14.20 19.89
N ALA A 21 -0.81 -13.05 19.83
CA ALA A 21 -0.64 -12.00 20.81
C ALA A 21 -1.49 -12.28 22.05
N ALA A 22 -0.97 -12.00 23.25
CA ALA A 22 -1.76 -12.00 24.47
C ALA A 22 -2.85 -10.91 24.40
N ALA A 23 -3.92 -11.08 25.17
CA ALA A 23 -5.09 -10.18 25.09
C ALA A 23 -4.80 -8.70 25.37
N ASP A 24 -3.72 -8.41 26.06
CA ASP A 24 -3.25 -7.04 26.40
C ASP A 24 -2.15 -6.54 25.45
N THR A 25 -1.76 -7.29 24.43
CA THR A 25 -0.75 -6.85 23.47
C THR A 25 -1.29 -5.74 22.57
N LEU A 26 -0.53 -4.66 22.43
CA LEU A 26 -0.83 -3.59 21.49
C LEU A 26 -0.44 -4.03 20.08
N ASP A 27 -1.44 -4.23 19.21
CA ASP A 27 -1.19 -4.61 17.82
C ASP A 27 -0.89 -3.39 16.94
N CYS A 28 0.38 -3.23 16.60
CA CYS A 28 0.91 -2.26 15.64
C CYS A 28 1.38 -2.92 14.33
N SER A 29 1.05 -4.21 14.09
CA SER A 29 1.49 -4.96 12.90
C SER A 29 0.66 -4.67 11.67
N LEU A 30 -0.66 -4.43 11.82
CA LEU A 30 -1.56 -4.18 10.71
C LEU A 30 -1.53 -2.72 10.26
N GLY A 31 -1.21 -2.46 9.00
CA GLY A 31 -1.16 -1.10 8.45
C GLY A 31 -2.54 -0.50 8.11
N VAL A 32 -3.57 -0.75 8.90
CA VAL A 32 -4.94 -0.22 8.72
C VAL A 32 -5.16 1.03 9.57
N ASN A 33 -6.17 1.84 9.23
CA ASN A 33 -6.52 3.01 10.03
C ASN A 33 -6.88 2.59 11.47
N PRO A 34 -6.17 3.05 12.50
CA PRO A 34 -6.44 2.67 13.87
C PRO A 34 -7.78 3.20 14.39
N TYR A 35 -8.34 4.23 13.77
CA TYR A 35 -9.64 4.81 14.14
C TYR A 35 -10.83 4.04 13.53
N GLY A 36 -10.57 3.02 12.69
CA GLY A 36 -11.61 2.18 12.09
C GLY A 36 -12.11 2.73 10.77
N PHE A 37 -13.42 2.83 10.58
CA PHE A 37 -14.07 3.19 9.32
C PHE A 37 -15.19 4.22 9.52
N PRO A 38 -15.62 4.94 8.47
CA PRO A 38 -16.65 6.00 8.55
C PRO A 38 -17.99 5.49 9.08
N ASP A 39 -18.74 6.34 9.80
CA ASP A 39 -20.06 6.01 10.30
C ASP A 39 -21.08 5.75 9.17
N ALA A 40 -20.88 6.36 8.00
CA ALA A 40 -21.66 6.07 6.80
C ALA A 40 -21.65 4.58 6.41
N VAL A 41 -20.52 3.89 6.64
CA VAL A 41 -20.41 2.44 6.40
C VAL A 41 -21.29 1.64 7.36
N LYS A 42 -21.36 2.04 8.65
CA LYS A 42 -22.24 1.38 9.63
C LYS A 42 -23.71 1.55 9.25
N ALA A 43 -24.09 2.77 8.84
CA ALA A 43 -25.45 3.06 8.40
C ALA A 43 -25.84 2.27 7.15
N ALA A 44 -24.94 2.21 6.14
CA ALA A 44 -25.16 1.43 4.93
C ALA A 44 -25.27 -0.07 5.21
N PHE A 45 -24.41 -0.59 6.11
CA PHE A 45 -24.49 -2.00 6.52
C PHE A 45 -25.81 -2.33 7.21
N ALA A 46 -26.28 -1.46 8.10
CA ALA A 46 -27.56 -1.66 8.80
C ALA A 46 -28.77 -1.59 7.85
N ALA A 47 -28.66 -0.83 6.76
CA ALA A 47 -29.72 -0.69 5.75
C ALA A 47 -29.60 -1.72 4.60
N PHE A 48 -28.54 -2.52 4.56
CA PHE A 48 -28.32 -3.47 3.48
C PHE A 48 -29.38 -4.58 3.51
N ASP A 49 -30.02 -4.79 2.35
CA ASP A 49 -30.98 -5.88 2.17
C ASP A 49 -30.26 -7.19 1.84
N PRO A 50 -30.29 -8.22 2.73
CA PRO A 50 -29.65 -9.51 2.48
C PRO A 50 -30.18 -10.27 1.25
N GLU A 51 -31.39 -9.98 0.77
CA GLU A 51 -31.94 -10.62 -0.44
C GLU A 51 -31.07 -10.31 -1.68
N ARG A 52 -30.31 -9.21 -1.66
CA ARG A 52 -29.35 -8.87 -2.73
C ARG A 52 -28.24 -9.89 -2.90
N PHE A 53 -27.96 -10.76 -1.90
CA PHE A 53 -27.00 -11.85 -2.05
C PHE A 53 -27.43 -12.97 -3.01
N TYR A 54 -28.72 -13.04 -3.33
CA TYR A 54 -29.24 -14.04 -4.26
C TYR A 54 -28.77 -13.81 -5.70
N HIS A 55 -28.42 -12.60 -6.06
CA HIS A 55 -27.97 -12.22 -7.40
C HIS A 55 -26.47 -12.00 -7.49
N TYR A 56 -25.89 -12.20 -8.69
CA TYR A 56 -24.55 -11.72 -8.95
C TYR A 56 -24.46 -10.20 -8.76
N PRO A 57 -23.30 -9.69 -8.27
CA PRO A 57 -23.16 -8.26 -8.00
C PRO A 57 -23.20 -7.43 -9.28
N HIS A 58 -24.14 -6.48 -9.35
CA HIS A 58 -24.37 -5.62 -10.50
C HIS A 58 -24.37 -4.12 -10.19
N SER A 59 -24.32 -3.75 -8.89
CA SER A 59 -24.33 -2.35 -8.50
C SER A 59 -23.15 -1.59 -9.10
N ASP A 60 -23.43 -0.46 -9.77
CA ASP A 60 -22.42 0.49 -10.27
C ASP A 60 -22.13 1.62 -9.26
N ALA A 61 -22.71 1.53 -8.07
CA ALA A 61 -22.55 2.52 -7.01
C ALA A 61 -21.07 2.82 -6.69
N PRO A 62 -20.14 1.84 -6.62
CA PRO A 62 -18.75 2.15 -6.36
C PRO A 62 -18.11 3.00 -7.45
N GLN A 63 -18.35 2.68 -8.75
CA GLN A 63 -17.77 3.46 -9.84
C GLN A 63 -18.28 4.90 -9.83
N LYS A 64 -19.60 5.10 -9.61
CA LYS A 64 -20.19 6.43 -9.48
C LYS A 64 -19.61 7.20 -8.29
N ALA A 65 -19.47 6.53 -7.14
CA ALA A 65 -18.87 7.13 -5.94
C ALA A 65 -17.41 7.50 -6.14
N ILE A 66 -16.62 6.67 -6.87
CA ILE A 66 -15.22 6.96 -7.19
C ILE A 66 -15.13 8.17 -8.13
N VAL A 67 -15.97 8.24 -9.18
CA VAL A 67 -16.03 9.39 -10.09
C VAL A 67 -16.34 10.67 -9.32
N ASP A 68 -17.36 10.64 -8.46
CA ASP A 68 -17.75 11.79 -7.63
C ASP A 68 -16.67 12.16 -6.61
N TYR A 69 -16.02 11.18 -6.00
CA TYR A 69 -14.94 11.39 -5.02
C TYR A 69 -13.74 12.15 -5.63
N TRP A 70 -13.44 11.93 -6.92
CA TRP A 70 -12.31 12.54 -7.61
C TRP A 70 -12.70 13.76 -8.47
N ALA A 71 -13.99 14.11 -8.61
CA ALA A 71 -14.50 15.11 -9.54
C ALA A 71 -13.83 16.50 -9.42
N ASP A 72 -13.41 16.88 -8.19
CA ASP A 72 -12.76 18.18 -7.95
C ASP A 72 -11.28 18.22 -8.43
N TYR A 73 -10.66 17.05 -8.70
CA TYR A 73 -9.22 16.92 -8.92
C TYR A 73 -8.85 16.27 -10.25
N ALA A 74 -9.70 15.43 -10.79
CA ALA A 74 -9.44 14.73 -12.06
C ALA A 74 -10.74 14.40 -12.78
N PHE A 75 -10.74 14.55 -14.10
CA PHE A 75 -11.82 14.03 -14.93
C PHE A 75 -11.63 12.53 -15.12
N ILE A 76 -12.55 11.75 -14.54
CA ILE A 76 -12.58 10.29 -14.58
C ILE A 76 -13.99 9.86 -14.97
N GLU A 77 -14.09 8.88 -15.87
CA GLU A 77 -15.35 8.24 -16.25
C GLU A 77 -15.39 6.82 -15.66
N PRO A 78 -16.57 6.21 -15.50
CA PRO A 78 -16.70 4.82 -15.04
C PRO A 78 -15.86 3.84 -15.86
N GLU A 79 -15.65 4.11 -17.14
CA GLU A 79 -14.86 3.35 -18.10
C GLU A 79 -13.33 3.43 -17.85
N ASN A 80 -12.90 4.32 -16.94
CA ASN A 80 -11.52 4.39 -16.46
C ASN A 80 -11.28 3.52 -15.22
N ILE A 81 -12.31 2.82 -14.70
CA ILE A 81 -12.28 2.17 -13.40
C ILE A 81 -12.49 0.66 -13.54
N VAL A 82 -11.63 -0.13 -12.89
CA VAL A 82 -11.87 -1.56 -12.63
C VAL A 82 -11.95 -1.79 -11.14
N LEU A 83 -13.05 -2.38 -10.69
CA LEU A 83 -13.23 -2.81 -9.30
C LEU A 83 -12.44 -4.10 -9.05
N THR A 84 -11.81 -4.21 -7.88
CA THR A 84 -11.02 -5.38 -7.47
C THR A 84 -11.34 -5.77 -6.02
N ASP A 85 -11.02 -6.99 -5.63
CA ASP A 85 -11.13 -7.47 -4.24
C ASP A 85 -9.93 -7.05 -3.37
N GLY A 86 -9.44 -5.84 -3.59
CA GLY A 86 -8.32 -5.19 -2.91
C GLY A 86 -7.14 -4.94 -3.84
N SER A 87 -6.15 -4.16 -3.37
CA SER A 87 -4.97 -3.78 -4.17
C SER A 87 -4.10 -4.97 -4.56
N VAL A 88 -3.96 -6.00 -3.72
CA VAL A 88 -3.16 -7.20 -4.05
C VAL A 88 -3.68 -7.88 -5.30
N SER A 89 -4.99 -8.09 -5.41
CA SER A 89 -5.60 -8.69 -6.60
C SER A 89 -5.47 -7.79 -7.82
N ALA A 90 -5.53 -6.47 -7.64
CA ALA A 90 -5.24 -5.51 -8.70
C ALA A 90 -3.81 -5.69 -9.23
N LEU A 91 -2.81 -5.77 -8.35
CA LEU A 91 -1.41 -5.99 -8.73
C LEU A 91 -1.22 -7.31 -9.47
N TYR A 92 -1.83 -8.40 -8.96
CA TYR A 92 -1.77 -9.71 -9.62
C TYR A 92 -2.40 -9.68 -11.02
N LEU A 93 -3.56 -9.03 -11.14
CA LEU A 93 -4.24 -8.85 -12.43
C LEU A 93 -3.36 -8.08 -13.41
N LEU A 94 -2.75 -6.97 -12.98
CA LEU A 94 -1.85 -6.14 -13.79
C LEU A 94 -0.59 -6.91 -14.21
N CYS A 95 0.03 -7.64 -13.29
CA CYS A 95 1.16 -8.50 -13.63
C CYS A 95 0.79 -9.56 -14.67
N ASN A 96 -0.39 -10.20 -14.56
CA ASN A 96 -0.85 -11.19 -15.57
C ASN A 96 -1.01 -10.60 -16.97
N ILE A 97 -1.35 -9.33 -17.09
CA ILE A 97 -1.57 -8.64 -18.37
C ILE A 97 -0.27 -8.09 -18.92
N LEU A 98 0.55 -7.49 -18.07
CA LEU A 98 1.75 -6.74 -18.46
C LEU A 98 3.02 -7.60 -18.38
N ALA A 99 2.93 -8.80 -17.74
CA ALA A 99 4.08 -9.69 -17.59
C ALA A 99 4.57 -10.20 -18.94
N LYS A 100 5.83 -9.97 -19.18
CA LYS A 100 6.57 -10.54 -20.31
C LYS A 100 7.73 -11.35 -19.73
N LYS A 101 7.78 -12.63 -20.01
CA LYS A 101 8.82 -13.52 -19.48
C LYS A 101 10.22 -12.96 -19.75
N GLY A 102 11.02 -12.83 -18.68
CA GLY A 102 12.37 -12.31 -18.72
C GLY A 102 12.48 -10.78 -18.74
N ALA A 103 11.36 -10.07 -18.90
CA ALA A 103 11.36 -8.61 -18.83
C ALA A 103 11.46 -8.09 -17.41
N GLU A 104 11.78 -6.81 -17.27
CA GLU A 104 12.03 -6.18 -15.97
C GLU A 104 10.79 -5.50 -15.42
N VAL A 105 10.62 -5.61 -14.09
CA VAL A 105 9.85 -4.69 -13.27
C VAL A 105 10.85 -3.85 -12.50
N VAL A 106 10.84 -2.55 -12.69
CA VAL A 106 11.76 -1.62 -11.99
C VAL A 106 10.99 -0.92 -10.87
N GLY A 107 11.56 -0.88 -9.68
CA GLY A 107 10.94 -0.22 -8.51
C GLY A 107 11.92 -0.09 -7.36
N PHE A 108 11.50 0.57 -6.27
CA PHE A 108 12.35 0.71 -5.09
C PHE A 108 12.44 -0.59 -4.28
N LEU A 109 13.46 -0.67 -3.42
CA LEU A 109 13.59 -1.61 -2.32
C LEU A 109 14.08 -0.87 -1.07
N PRO A 110 13.45 -1.04 0.10
CA PRO A 110 12.30 -1.90 0.36
C PRO A 110 11.00 -1.35 -0.24
N THR A 111 10.08 -2.26 -0.55
CA THR A 111 8.76 -1.96 -1.09
C THR A 111 7.76 -3.05 -0.69
N PHE A 112 6.51 -2.94 -1.12
CA PHE A 112 5.49 -3.96 -0.84
C PHE A 112 5.86 -5.32 -1.42
N THR A 113 6.08 -6.28 -0.54
CA THR A 113 6.68 -7.59 -0.83
C THR A 113 5.92 -8.40 -1.88
N ASP A 114 4.58 -8.42 -1.83
CA ASP A 114 3.76 -9.20 -2.78
C ASP A 114 4.05 -8.80 -4.25
N MET A 115 4.35 -7.52 -4.53
CA MET A 115 4.69 -7.10 -5.89
C MET A 115 6.02 -7.68 -6.37
N VAL A 116 7.02 -7.69 -5.50
CA VAL A 116 8.35 -8.27 -5.78
C VAL A 116 8.25 -9.78 -6.03
N GLU A 117 7.61 -10.48 -5.08
CA GLU A 117 7.45 -11.94 -5.16
C GLU A 117 6.61 -12.37 -6.34
N TYR A 118 5.48 -11.69 -6.60
CA TYR A 118 4.59 -12.05 -7.68
C TYR A 118 5.21 -11.78 -9.06
N SER A 119 5.98 -10.71 -9.22
CA SER A 119 6.75 -10.47 -10.44
C SER A 119 7.67 -11.66 -10.75
N ARG A 120 8.39 -12.15 -9.74
CA ARG A 120 9.28 -13.32 -9.87
C ARG A 120 8.49 -14.59 -10.18
N MET A 121 7.32 -14.80 -9.56
CA MET A 121 6.43 -15.92 -9.88
C MET A 121 5.91 -15.88 -11.32
N MET A 122 5.81 -14.69 -11.92
CA MET A 122 5.44 -14.48 -13.32
C MET A 122 6.65 -14.56 -14.28
N ALA A 123 7.82 -15.00 -13.81
CA ALA A 123 9.08 -15.09 -14.54
C ALA A 123 9.60 -13.72 -15.04
N MET A 124 9.23 -12.63 -14.39
CA MET A 124 9.84 -11.31 -14.57
C MET A 124 11.02 -11.15 -13.62
N ARG A 125 11.92 -10.23 -13.94
CA ARG A 125 13.03 -9.84 -13.08
C ARG A 125 12.68 -8.54 -12.35
N TYR A 126 12.55 -8.56 -11.03
CA TYR A 126 12.41 -7.33 -10.26
C TYR A 126 13.78 -6.66 -10.10
N VAL A 127 13.93 -5.47 -10.66
CA VAL A 127 15.12 -4.62 -10.56
C VAL A 127 14.85 -3.59 -9.45
N GLY A 128 15.37 -3.89 -8.27
CA GLY A 128 15.17 -3.05 -7.09
C GLY A 128 16.18 -1.92 -6.98
N ILE A 129 15.72 -0.69 -6.93
CA ILE A 129 16.52 0.49 -6.65
C ILE A 129 16.67 0.61 -5.14
N PRO A 130 17.90 0.46 -4.59
CA PRO A 130 18.06 0.37 -3.15
C PRO A 130 17.94 1.74 -2.49
N ALA A 131 16.94 1.90 -1.61
CA ALA A 131 17.06 2.86 -0.52
C ALA A 131 18.04 2.27 0.51
N ARG A 132 18.91 3.09 1.09
CA ARG A 132 20.03 2.61 1.93
C ARG A 132 19.83 2.97 3.39
N ARG A 133 20.29 2.10 4.25
CA ARG A 133 20.22 2.24 5.70
C ARG A 133 20.90 3.50 6.21
N GLU A 134 22.10 3.79 5.70
CA GLU A 134 22.93 4.95 6.04
C GLU A 134 22.27 6.29 5.68
N ASP A 135 21.37 6.30 4.66
CA ASP A 135 20.61 7.47 4.21
C ASP A 135 19.21 7.53 4.83
N GLY A 136 18.97 6.72 5.88
CA GLY A 136 17.64 6.63 6.52
C GLY A 136 16.59 6.03 5.60
N TRP A 137 16.96 5.16 4.68
CA TRP A 137 16.09 4.51 3.70
C TRP A 137 15.41 5.49 2.73
N ARG A 138 16.07 6.59 2.38
CA ARG A 138 15.54 7.58 1.45
C ARG A 138 15.45 7.01 0.03
N MET A 139 14.31 7.24 -0.62
CA MET A 139 14.08 6.89 -2.03
C MET A 139 14.58 8.03 -2.92
N GLU A 140 15.55 7.76 -3.81
CA GLU A 140 16.09 8.72 -4.76
C GLU A 140 15.49 8.49 -6.15
N VAL A 141 14.63 9.40 -6.60
CA VAL A 141 13.87 9.24 -7.85
C VAL A 141 14.76 9.27 -9.09
N SER A 142 15.88 10.01 -9.07
CA SER A 142 16.87 9.99 -10.15
C SER A 142 17.36 8.58 -10.45
N ASP A 143 17.69 7.81 -9.40
CA ASP A 143 18.19 6.45 -9.57
C ASP A 143 17.14 5.52 -10.19
N LEU A 144 15.85 5.73 -9.83
CA LEU A 144 14.75 5.00 -10.45
C LEU A 144 14.60 5.35 -11.93
N VAL A 145 14.62 6.63 -12.28
CA VAL A 145 14.50 7.10 -13.67
C VAL A 145 15.63 6.57 -14.54
N ASP A 146 16.87 6.60 -14.03
CA ASP A 146 18.06 6.13 -14.74
C ASP A 146 18.05 4.61 -14.99
N ALA A 147 17.40 3.84 -14.12
CA ALA A 147 17.27 2.40 -14.26
C ALA A 147 16.21 1.96 -15.29
N ILE A 148 15.28 2.85 -15.68
CA ILE A 148 14.26 2.53 -16.68
C ILE A 148 14.88 2.48 -18.08
N SER A 149 14.85 1.31 -18.70
CA SER A 149 15.50 1.00 -19.97
C SER A 149 14.55 0.35 -20.99
N GLY A 150 15.08 -0.01 -22.15
CA GLY A 150 14.34 -0.77 -23.18
C GLY A 150 13.92 -2.18 -22.75
N ASP A 151 14.55 -2.73 -21.71
CA ASP A 151 14.21 -4.05 -21.14
C ASP A 151 13.10 -3.96 -20.09
N THR A 152 12.75 -2.74 -19.65
CA THR A 152 11.69 -2.50 -18.65
C THR A 152 10.32 -2.71 -19.27
N SER A 153 9.52 -3.59 -18.68
CA SER A 153 8.11 -3.79 -19.04
C SER A 153 7.16 -3.01 -18.17
N LEU A 154 7.55 -2.76 -16.93
CA LEU A 154 6.69 -2.19 -15.92
C LEU A 154 7.53 -1.44 -14.87
N VAL A 155 7.06 -0.28 -14.45
CA VAL A 155 7.59 0.41 -13.27
C VAL A 155 6.57 0.27 -12.14
N TYR A 156 7.05 0.04 -10.92
CA TYR A 156 6.22 -0.07 -9.73
C TYR A 156 6.67 0.90 -8.64
N ILE A 157 5.75 1.70 -8.13
CA ILE A 157 5.97 2.66 -7.05
C ILE A 157 4.81 2.54 -6.07
N ASP A 158 5.07 2.14 -4.83
CA ASP A 158 4.11 2.27 -3.73
C ASP A 158 4.25 3.66 -3.09
N ARG A 159 3.16 4.41 -3.07
CA ARG A 159 3.11 5.81 -2.67
C ARG A 159 1.85 6.13 -1.85
N PRO A 160 1.97 6.29 -0.52
CA PRO A 160 3.15 6.15 0.37
C PRO A 160 3.75 4.76 0.38
N ASN A 161 5.09 4.70 0.50
CA ASN A 161 5.85 3.46 0.49
C ASN A 161 5.56 2.58 1.72
N ASN A 162 5.40 1.32 1.51
CA ASN A 162 5.35 0.30 2.54
C ASN A 162 6.65 -0.53 2.47
N PRO A 163 7.57 -0.43 3.46
CA PRO A 163 7.29 -0.24 4.88
C PRO A 163 7.62 1.14 5.47
N THR A 164 8.22 2.07 4.74
CA THR A 164 8.80 3.29 5.32
C THR A 164 7.80 4.40 5.61
N GLY A 165 6.69 4.44 4.88
CA GLY A 165 5.74 5.55 4.93
C GLY A 165 6.19 6.80 4.16
N GLN A 166 7.25 6.73 3.35
CA GLN A 166 7.68 7.86 2.53
C GLN A 166 6.70 8.15 1.41
N THR A 167 6.54 9.42 1.08
CA THR A 167 5.72 9.88 -0.04
C THR A 167 6.58 10.62 -1.05
N LEU A 168 6.59 10.17 -2.30
CA LEU A 168 7.19 10.92 -3.41
C LEU A 168 6.26 12.04 -3.86
N SER A 169 6.82 13.16 -4.33
CA SER A 169 6.02 14.26 -4.86
C SER A 169 5.38 13.92 -6.21
N LEU A 170 4.32 14.63 -6.60
CA LEU A 170 3.73 14.47 -7.94
C LEU A 170 4.70 14.86 -9.05
N SER A 171 5.63 15.80 -8.80
CA SER A 171 6.69 16.13 -9.75
C SER A 171 7.67 14.98 -9.94
N ASP A 172 7.99 14.23 -8.88
CA ASP A 172 8.84 13.04 -9.00
C ASP A 172 8.13 11.92 -9.76
N ILE A 173 6.84 11.69 -9.48
CA ILE A 173 6.04 10.73 -10.26
C ILE A 173 5.97 11.14 -11.74
N SER A 174 5.79 12.44 -12.03
CA SER A 174 5.79 12.94 -13.42
C SER A 174 7.11 12.65 -14.15
N ARG A 175 8.26 12.84 -13.49
CA ARG A 175 9.58 12.50 -14.08
C ARG A 175 9.69 11.01 -14.45
N VAL A 176 9.18 10.13 -13.59
CA VAL A 176 9.14 8.69 -13.89
C VAL A 176 8.20 8.40 -15.05
N LEU A 177 7.01 9.02 -15.08
CA LEU A 177 6.02 8.84 -16.16
C LEU A 177 6.51 9.37 -17.50
N ASP A 178 7.18 10.52 -17.52
CA ASP A 178 7.81 11.07 -18.74
C ASP A 178 8.83 10.07 -19.32
N ARG A 179 9.68 9.49 -18.45
CA ARG A 179 10.65 8.47 -18.87
C ARG A 179 9.98 7.18 -19.36
N CYS A 180 8.93 6.74 -18.69
CA CYS A 180 8.14 5.59 -19.10
C CYS A 180 7.44 5.83 -20.47
N GLU A 181 6.92 7.03 -20.70
CA GLU A 181 6.26 7.39 -21.96
C GLU A 181 7.23 7.34 -23.16
N GLU A 182 8.46 7.85 -22.98
CA GLU A 182 9.53 7.74 -24.01
C GLU A 182 9.79 6.31 -24.47
N LEU A 183 9.62 5.33 -23.57
CA LEU A 183 9.94 3.92 -23.81
C LEU A 183 8.70 3.04 -24.04
N GLY A 184 7.49 3.62 -23.97
CA GLY A 184 6.24 2.88 -24.08
C GLY A 184 5.96 1.92 -22.92
N VAL A 185 6.41 2.29 -21.70
CA VAL A 185 6.31 1.51 -20.46
C VAL A 185 5.15 2.01 -19.62
N TYR A 186 4.38 1.11 -19.01
CA TYR A 186 3.40 1.45 -17.99
C TYR A 186 4.04 1.60 -16.60
N ALA A 187 3.51 2.54 -15.81
CA ALA A 187 3.90 2.69 -14.41
C ALA A 187 2.68 2.47 -13.49
N ILE A 188 2.81 1.53 -12.56
CA ILE A 188 1.87 1.33 -11.47
C ILE A 188 2.27 2.27 -10.33
N VAL A 189 1.35 3.14 -9.92
CA VAL A 189 1.43 3.90 -8.69
C VAL A 189 0.43 3.30 -7.70
N ASP A 190 0.97 2.52 -6.76
CA ASP A 190 0.18 1.86 -5.71
C ASP A 190 -0.06 2.85 -4.57
N GLU A 191 -1.25 3.39 -4.52
CA GLU A 191 -1.70 4.31 -3.48
C GLU A 191 -2.53 3.60 -2.40
N ALA A 192 -2.14 2.39 -2.00
CA ALA A 192 -2.83 1.69 -0.91
C ALA A 192 -2.88 2.51 0.39
N TYR A 193 -1.87 3.34 0.65
CA TYR A 193 -1.85 4.30 1.76
C TYR A 193 -2.18 5.74 1.33
N GLY A 194 -2.56 5.96 0.09
CA GLY A 194 -2.78 7.29 -0.48
C GLY A 194 -3.95 8.05 0.15
N ASP A 195 -4.94 7.36 0.74
CA ASP A 195 -6.08 8.01 1.39
C ASP A 195 -5.72 8.77 2.67
N PHE A 196 -4.54 8.54 3.25
CA PHE A 196 -4.03 9.31 4.39
C PHE A 196 -3.46 10.67 4.01
N LEU A 197 -3.34 10.96 2.72
CA LEU A 197 -2.86 12.22 2.16
C LEU A 197 -4.03 13.00 1.55
N PRO A 198 -3.91 14.34 1.45
CA PRO A 198 -4.88 15.15 0.73
C PRO A 198 -5.08 14.66 -0.71
N ARG A 199 -6.32 14.68 -1.20
CA ARG A 199 -6.68 14.16 -2.53
C ARG A 199 -5.95 14.86 -3.67
N GLU A 200 -5.66 16.16 -3.54
CA GLU A 200 -4.87 16.95 -4.50
C GLU A 200 -3.43 16.46 -4.66
N GLU A 201 -2.91 15.74 -3.67
CA GLU A 201 -1.58 15.13 -3.73
C GLU A 201 -1.60 13.71 -4.35
N SER A 202 -2.76 13.17 -4.70
CA SER A 202 -2.86 11.83 -5.31
C SER A 202 -2.37 11.82 -6.75
N ALA A 203 -1.73 10.72 -7.17
CA ALA A 203 -1.35 10.46 -8.56
C ALA A 203 -2.56 10.36 -9.50
N VAL A 204 -3.78 10.23 -8.99
CA VAL A 204 -5.02 10.30 -9.78
C VAL A 204 -5.10 11.63 -10.55
N THR A 205 -4.59 12.72 -9.99
CA THR A 205 -4.54 14.04 -10.64
C THR A 205 -3.68 14.08 -11.91
N LEU A 206 -2.78 13.11 -12.06
CA LEU A 206 -1.91 12.96 -13.23
C LEU A 206 -2.57 12.15 -14.37
N GLY A 207 -3.64 11.40 -14.08
CA GLY A 207 -4.35 10.55 -15.05
C GLY A 207 -4.77 11.26 -16.35
N PRO A 208 -5.29 12.49 -16.31
CA PRO A 208 -5.65 13.22 -17.53
C PRO A 208 -4.44 13.55 -18.44
N LYS A 209 -3.25 13.67 -17.87
CA LYS A 209 -2.01 13.99 -18.63
C LYS A 209 -1.34 12.72 -19.18
N TYR A 210 -1.32 11.64 -18.41
CA TYR A 210 -0.53 10.43 -18.71
C TYR A 210 -1.41 9.22 -19.00
N LYS A 211 -1.27 8.62 -20.20
CA LYS A 211 -1.99 7.39 -20.57
C LYS A 211 -1.32 6.12 -20.08
N ASN A 212 -0.05 6.22 -19.71
CA ASN A 212 0.79 5.11 -19.22
C ASN A 212 0.79 4.96 -17.69
N ILE A 213 -0.03 5.75 -16.97
CA ILE A 213 -0.19 5.61 -15.52
C ILE A 213 -1.30 4.60 -15.19
N ILE A 214 -1.04 3.79 -14.18
CA ILE A 214 -2.00 2.87 -13.57
C ILE A 214 -2.03 3.16 -12.08
N ILE A 215 -3.14 3.65 -11.57
CA ILE A 215 -3.29 3.94 -10.14
C ILE A 215 -4.05 2.79 -9.48
N VAL A 216 -3.47 2.21 -8.43
CA VAL A 216 -4.09 1.14 -7.62
C VAL A 216 -4.49 1.72 -6.27
N ARG A 217 -5.74 1.50 -5.88
CA ARG A 217 -6.30 1.97 -4.61
C ARG A 217 -7.05 0.87 -3.88
N THR A 218 -7.19 1.01 -2.55
CA THR A 218 -7.90 0.03 -1.72
C THR A 218 -8.62 0.72 -0.56
N PHE A 219 -9.74 0.16 -0.16
CA PHE A 219 -10.46 0.58 1.05
C PHE A 219 -9.87 -0.01 2.33
N SER A 220 -8.85 -0.86 2.22
CA SER A 220 -8.28 -1.61 3.35
C SER A 220 -7.57 -0.74 4.37
N LYS A 221 -6.98 0.39 3.96
CA LYS A 221 -6.04 1.18 4.78
C LYS A 221 -6.69 2.46 5.31
N GLY A 222 -6.81 3.50 4.51
CA GLY A 222 -7.36 4.80 4.93
C GLY A 222 -8.79 4.70 5.45
N PHE A 223 -9.63 3.93 4.79
CA PHE A 223 -11.01 3.69 5.20
C PHE A 223 -11.20 2.57 6.24
N GLY A 224 -10.13 1.89 6.68
CA GLY A 224 -10.21 0.87 7.74
C GLY A 224 -11.01 -0.40 7.38
N LEU A 225 -11.24 -0.67 6.10
CA LEU A 225 -12.13 -1.73 5.61
C LEU A 225 -11.38 -2.94 5.06
N ALA A 226 -10.27 -3.34 5.70
CA ALA A 226 -9.43 -4.45 5.24
C ALA A 226 -10.20 -5.77 5.06
N GLY A 227 -11.15 -6.07 5.96
CA GLY A 227 -12.00 -7.26 5.88
C GLY A 227 -13.05 -7.23 4.76
N LEU A 228 -13.33 -6.07 4.19
CA LEU A 228 -14.31 -5.92 3.11
C LEU A 228 -13.81 -6.46 1.77
N ARG A 229 -12.49 -6.56 1.60
CA ARG A 229 -11.85 -6.97 0.35
C ARG A 229 -12.33 -6.13 -0.83
N ALA A 230 -12.02 -4.84 -0.80
CA ALA A 230 -12.43 -3.88 -1.83
C ALA A 230 -11.28 -2.96 -2.23
N GLY A 231 -11.18 -2.71 -3.53
CA GLY A 231 -10.20 -1.82 -4.15
C GLY A 231 -10.57 -1.50 -5.59
N TYR A 232 -9.74 -0.71 -6.25
CA TYR A 232 -9.97 -0.35 -7.64
C TYR A 232 -8.69 0.08 -8.34
N ILE A 233 -8.73 0.00 -9.67
CA ILE A 233 -7.71 0.51 -10.58
C ILE A 233 -8.30 1.71 -11.31
N ILE A 234 -7.52 2.78 -11.49
CA ILE A 234 -7.82 3.88 -12.41
C ILE A 234 -6.71 3.92 -13.46
N THR A 235 -7.09 3.90 -14.74
CA THR A 235 -6.14 4.05 -15.86
C THR A 235 -6.87 4.48 -17.14
N CYS A 236 -6.15 4.61 -18.26
CA CYS A 236 -6.75 4.97 -19.54
C CYS A 236 -7.72 3.86 -20.04
N GLN A 237 -8.77 4.28 -20.75
CA GLN A 237 -9.80 3.37 -21.26
C GLN A 237 -9.24 2.29 -22.21
N GLU A 238 -8.16 2.59 -22.91
CA GLU A 238 -7.51 1.60 -23.79
C GLU A 238 -7.00 0.40 -22.98
N LEU A 239 -6.28 0.64 -21.88
CA LEU A 239 -5.79 -0.44 -21.02
C LEU A 239 -6.93 -1.16 -20.29
N ILE A 240 -7.99 -0.45 -19.88
CA ILE A 240 -9.19 -1.06 -19.27
C ILE A 240 -9.79 -2.14 -20.16
N ARG A 241 -9.82 -1.95 -21.50
CA ARG A 241 -10.34 -2.96 -22.42
C ARG A 241 -9.55 -4.28 -22.39
N TYR A 242 -8.26 -4.23 -22.10
CA TYR A 242 -7.44 -5.43 -21.93
C TYR A 242 -7.62 -6.04 -20.53
N ILE A 243 -7.67 -5.21 -19.50
CA ILE A 243 -7.91 -5.64 -18.12
C ILE A 243 -9.25 -6.39 -18.04
N SER A 244 -10.31 -5.85 -18.64
CA SER A 244 -11.66 -6.43 -18.61
C SER A 244 -11.76 -7.81 -19.28
N LYS A 245 -10.84 -8.17 -20.18
CA LYS A 245 -10.83 -9.49 -20.82
C LYS A 245 -10.41 -10.62 -19.87
N VAL A 246 -9.66 -10.31 -18.84
CA VAL A 246 -9.07 -11.30 -17.92
C VAL A 246 -9.50 -11.12 -16.46
N SER A 247 -10.13 -10.00 -16.15
CA SER A 247 -10.69 -9.76 -14.82
C SER A 247 -11.95 -10.58 -14.58
N ASN A 248 -12.14 -11.03 -13.35
CA ASN A 248 -13.43 -11.59 -12.93
C ASN A 248 -14.45 -10.44 -12.78
N PRO A 249 -15.57 -10.42 -13.54
CA PRO A 249 -16.56 -9.34 -13.48
C PRO A 249 -17.29 -9.27 -12.12
N TYR A 250 -17.23 -10.32 -11.33
CA TYR A 250 -17.88 -10.46 -10.02
C TYR A 250 -16.90 -10.44 -8.85
N MET A 251 -15.73 -9.85 -9.03
CA MET A 251 -14.64 -9.86 -8.04
C MET A 251 -15.06 -9.21 -6.70
N MET A 252 -15.78 -8.09 -6.74
CA MET A 252 -16.37 -7.46 -5.55
C MET A 252 -17.78 -7.95 -5.30
N SER A 253 -18.05 -8.42 -4.07
CA SER A 253 -19.41 -8.79 -3.63
C SER A 253 -20.35 -7.58 -3.62
N GLU A 254 -21.65 -7.82 -3.67
CA GLU A 254 -22.66 -6.76 -3.65
C GLU A 254 -22.58 -5.92 -2.36
N LEU A 255 -22.33 -6.56 -1.21
CA LEU A 255 -22.09 -5.86 0.06
C LEU A 255 -20.84 -4.99 0.00
N SER A 256 -19.72 -5.53 -0.53
CA SER A 256 -18.48 -4.77 -0.67
C SER A 256 -18.68 -3.55 -1.58
N ARG A 257 -19.46 -3.66 -2.63
CA ARG A 257 -19.82 -2.54 -3.52
C ARG A 257 -20.55 -1.44 -2.78
N GLU A 258 -21.60 -1.81 -2.03
CA GLU A 258 -22.43 -0.86 -1.27
C GLU A 258 -21.61 -0.12 -0.21
N LEU A 259 -20.86 -0.87 0.61
CA LEU A 259 -20.09 -0.28 1.71
C LEU A 259 -18.91 0.55 1.24
N SER A 260 -18.31 0.21 0.08
CA SER A 260 -17.26 1.04 -0.54
C SER A 260 -17.80 2.38 -1.02
N ALA A 261 -18.98 2.39 -1.66
CA ALA A 261 -19.62 3.63 -2.07
C ALA A 261 -19.98 4.51 -0.86
N ALA A 262 -20.50 3.89 0.21
CA ALA A 262 -20.78 4.60 1.45
C ALA A 262 -19.51 5.18 2.11
N ALA A 263 -18.38 4.47 2.08
CA ALA A 263 -17.12 4.96 2.62
C ALA A 263 -16.64 6.25 1.93
N LEU A 264 -16.78 6.33 0.60
CA LEU A 264 -16.38 7.50 -0.19
C LEU A 264 -17.27 8.73 0.03
N SER A 265 -18.46 8.58 0.62
CA SER A 265 -19.33 9.73 0.93
C SER A 265 -18.76 10.64 2.01
N ASP A 266 -17.91 10.12 2.90
CA ASP A 266 -17.12 10.92 3.85
C ASP A 266 -15.74 11.22 3.24
N ARG A 267 -15.69 12.34 2.53
CA ARG A 267 -14.52 12.76 1.73
C ARG A 267 -13.29 13.13 2.57
N THR A 268 -13.45 13.33 3.87
CA THR A 268 -12.39 13.80 4.77
C THR A 268 -11.96 12.76 5.80
N TYR A 269 -12.68 11.65 5.89
CA TYR A 269 -12.44 10.65 6.94
C TYR A 269 -11.00 10.15 6.98
N ALA A 270 -10.47 9.76 5.83
CA ALA A 270 -9.21 9.02 5.79
C ALA A 270 -7.98 9.91 6.12
N ASP A 271 -7.99 11.18 5.73
CA ASP A 271 -6.91 12.15 5.97
C ASP A 271 -7.10 12.98 7.25
N SER A 272 -8.26 12.90 7.90
CA SER A 272 -8.61 13.68 9.10
C SER A 272 -7.67 13.43 10.31
N HIS A 273 -7.01 12.27 10.35
CA HIS A 273 -6.14 11.85 11.46
C HIS A 273 -4.65 12.16 11.23
N GLY A 274 -4.30 12.85 10.16
CA GLY A 274 -2.90 13.15 9.82
C GLY A 274 -2.13 13.91 10.91
N ALA A 275 -2.80 14.82 11.64
CA ALA A 275 -2.21 15.56 12.75
C ALA A 275 -1.84 14.66 13.95
N ASP A 276 -2.69 13.67 14.24
CA ASP A 276 -2.45 12.69 15.32
C ASP A 276 -1.27 11.79 14.98
N PHE A 277 -1.22 11.30 13.73
CA PHE A 277 -0.08 10.49 13.25
C PHE A 277 1.21 11.29 13.28
N ALA A 278 1.19 12.55 12.87
CA ALA A 278 2.35 13.42 12.90
C ALA A 278 2.85 13.67 14.33
N ALA A 279 1.95 13.91 15.28
CA ALA A 279 2.30 14.08 16.67
C ALA A 279 2.96 12.81 17.23
N MET A 280 2.38 11.63 16.93
CA MET A 280 2.92 10.35 17.38
C MET A 280 4.29 10.06 16.77
N LYS A 281 4.49 10.27 15.47
CA LYS A 281 5.79 10.04 14.82
C LYS A 281 6.88 10.97 15.35
N ARG A 282 6.54 12.23 15.68
CA ARG A 282 7.49 13.11 16.38
C ARG A 282 7.90 12.52 17.73
N ALA A 283 6.94 12.09 18.55
CA ALA A 283 7.22 11.47 19.84
C ALA A 283 8.03 10.18 19.73
N LEU A 284 7.78 9.36 18.69
CA LEU A 284 8.59 8.16 18.39
C LEU A 284 10.02 8.52 17.99
N ARG A 285 10.19 9.55 17.17
CA ARG A 285 11.52 10.04 16.75
C ARG A 285 12.32 10.54 17.95
N ASP A 286 11.67 11.25 18.87
CA ASP A 286 12.29 11.73 20.12
C ASP A 286 12.61 10.59 21.09
N ALA A 287 11.86 9.48 21.02
CA ALA A 287 12.11 8.28 21.83
C ALA A 287 13.26 7.41 21.27
N CYS A 288 13.67 7.62 20.02
CA CYS A 288 14.82 6.97 19.39
C CYS A 288 16.12 7.75 19.67
N GLY A 289 17.29 7.15 19.35
CA GLY A 289 18.58 7.87 19.38
C GLY A 289 19.76 7.01 19.75
N LYS A 290 19.73 6.28 20.86
CA LYS A 290 20.85 5.42 21.31
C LYS A 290 20.95 4.15 20.46
N ASN A 291 19.94 3.28 20.57
CA ASN A 291 19.91 1.99 19.89
C ASN A 291 18.93 1.93 18.70
N LEU A 292 17.96 2.82 18.65
CA LEU A 292 16.95 2.86 17.62
C LEU A 292 17.08 4.09 16.72
N ALA A 293 16.67 3.92 15.48
CA ALA A 293 16.49 5.01 14.51
C ALA A 293 15.17 4.80 13.75
N MET A 294 14.53 5.91 13.36
CA MET A 294 13.36 5.89 12.49
C MET A 294 13.79 6.30 11.08
N ALA A 295 13.30 5.54 10.09
CA ALA A 295 13.52 5.86 8.68
C ALA A 295 12.85 7.19 8.27
N VAL A 296 13.28 7.74 7.14
CA VAL A 296 12.56 8.85 6.49
C VAL A 296 11.12 8.40 6.21
N THR A 297 10.17 9.26 6.53
CA THR A 297 8.73 8.95 6.45
C THR A 297 7.92 10.22 6.30
N ASP A 298 6.73 10.14 5.70
CA ASP A 298 5.73 11.21 5.76
C ASP A 298 4.99 11.10 7.10
N ASP A 299 5.00 12.16 7.87
CA ASP A 299 4.43 12.15 9.23
C ASP A 299 2.91 12.00 9.24
N ARG A 300 2.22 12.26 8.12
CA ARG A 300 0.76 12.11 7.98
C ARG A 300 0.29 10.67 7.79
N VAL A 301 1.20 9.76 7.40
CA VAL A 301 0.91 8.35 7.12
C VAL A 301 1.09 7.51 8.38
N PRO A 302 0.19 6.57 8.71
CA PRO A 302 0.25 5.86 10.00
C PRO A 302 1.36 4.82 10.11
N ILE A 303 2.05 4.47 9.03
CA ILE A 303 3.15 3.50 9.08
C ILE A 303 4.52 4.17 9.08
N CYS A 304 5.48 3.54 9.73
CA CYS A 304 6.89 3.90 9.68
C CYS A 304 7.79 2.68 9.90
N LEU A 305 9.04 2.80 9.51
CA LEU A 305 10.07 1.80 9.73
C LEU A 305 10.95 2.23 10.90
N LEU A 306 11.04 1.40 11.93
CA LEU A 306 12.05 1.51 12.99
C LEU A 306 13.16 0.50 12.77
N GLN A 307 14.37 0.84 13.20
CA GLN A 307 15.57 0.07 12.99
C GLN A 307 16.45 0.09 14.23
N HIS A 308 16.93 -1.08 14.65
CA HIS A 308 17.94 -1.22 15.69
C HIS A 308 19.34 -1.03 15.09
N ARG A 309 20.25 -0.32 15.78
CA ARG A 309 21.61 -0.05 15.29
C ARG A 309 22.48 -1.30 15.25
N ASP A 310 22.28 -2.26 16.16
CA ASP A 310 22.91 -3.58 16.06
C ASP A 310 22.13 -4.45 15.05
N PRO A 311 22.75 -4.85 13.94
CA PRO A 311 22.07 -5.65 12.91
C PRO A 311 21.74 -7.09 13.35
N ARG A 312 22.27 -7.53 14.51
CA ARG A 312 21.99 -8.85 15.08
C ARG A 312 20.75 -8.88 15.96
N ALA A 313 20.23 -7.70 16.35
CA ALA A 313 19.05 -7.62 17.18
C ALA A 313 17.79 -8.10 16.42
N ASP A 314 16.90 -8.80 17.10
CA ASP A 314 15.55 -9.05 16.60
C ASP A 314 14.61 -8.00 17.22
N LEU A 315 14.36 -6.92 16.46
CA LEU A 315 13.59 -5.79 16.97
C LEU A 315 12.12 -6.15 17.20
N GLN A 316 11.58 -7.09 16.42
CA GLN A 316 10.21 -7.58 16.64
C GLN A 316 10.09 -8.31 17.98
N GLU A 317 11.03 -9.22 18.30
CA GLU A 317 11.05 -9.92 19.58
C GLU A 317 11.25 -8.95 20.76
N LEU A 318 12.15 -7.97 20.61
CA LEU A 318 12.39 -6.97 21.65
C LEU A 318 11.13 -6.13 21.97
N LEU A 319 10.39 -5.69 20.94
CA LEU A 319 9.15 -4.94 21.12
C LEU A 319 8.02 -5.84 21.63
N MET A 320 7.96 -7.09 21.17
CA MET A 320 6.98 -8.06 21.66
C MET A 320 7.16 -8.36 23.15
N ALA A 321 8.41 -8.44 23.64
CA ALA A 321 8.70 -8.58 25.06
C ALA A 321 8.21 -7.39 25.90
N GLN A 322 7.99 -6.23 25.27
CA GLN A 322 7.37 -5.04 25.87
C GLN A 322 5.84 -4.95 25.60
N GLY A 323 5.23 -6.02 25.07
CA GLY A 323 3.80 -6.09 24.79
C GLY A 323 3.35 -5.31 23.55
N VAL A 324 4.23 -5.12 22.55
CA VAL A 324 3.90 -4.46 21.28
C VAL A 324 4.20 -5.40 20.11
N LEU A 325 3.17 -5.78 19.37
CA LEU A 325 3.28 -6.58 18.16
C LEU A 325 3.54 -5.66 16.95
N THR A 326 4.54 -5.99 16.15
CA THR A 326 4.93 -5.27 14.92
C THR A 326 5.11 -6.24 13.76
N CYS A 327 5.33 -5.73 12.54
CA CYS A 327 5.69 -6.53 11.38
C CYS A 327 7.20 -6.56 11.23
N SER A 328 7.81 -7.75 11.13
CA SER A 328 9.25 -7.90 10.97
C SER A 328 9.76 -7.26 9.69
N GLY A 329 10.90 -6.56 9.77
CA GLY A 329 11.59 -6.08 8.58
C GLY A 329 12.01 -7.19 7.64
N GLY A 330 12.29 -8.38 8.17
CA GLY A 330 12.62 -9.55 7.35
C GLY A 330 11.53 -9.98 6.34
N GLU A 331 10.32 -9.41 6.44
CA GLU A 331 9.27 -9.58 5.42
C GLU A 331 9.46 -8.67 4.20
N PHE A 332 10.40 -7.72 4.22
CA PHE A 332 10.63 -6.72 3.17
C PHE A 332 12.09 -6.77 2.69
N GLU A 333 12.34 -7.25 1.49
CA GLU A 333 13.68 -7.20 0.89
C GLU A 333 14.13 -5.73 0.71
N PRO A 334 15.38 -5.32 1.05
CA PRO A 334 16.48 -6.09 1.62
C PRO A 334 16.60 -5.97 3.15
N LEU A 335 15.51 -5.64 3.85
CA LEU A 335 15.52 -5.47 5.30
C LEU A 335 15.78 -6.81 6.02
N ASP A 336 16.15 -6.70 7.29
CA ASP A 336 16.41 -7.81 8.18
C ASP A 336 15.64 -7.69 9.50
N ARG A 337 15.83 -8.64 10.40
CA ARG A 337 15.16 -8.70 11.71
C ARG A 337 15.54 -7.53 12.65
N SER A 338 16.60 -6.77 12.34
CA SER A 338 16.93 -5.58 13.12
C SER A 338 16.00 -4.40 12.86
N SER A 339 15.04 -4.54 11.95
CA SER A 339 14.04 -3.52 11.64
C SER A 339 12.62 -4.06 11.76
N VAL A 340 11.68 -3.15 11.96
CA VAL A 340 10.23 -3.45 11.98
C VAL A 340 9.45 -2.35 11.29
N ARG A 341 8.42 -2.74 10.53
CA ARG A 341 7.35 -1.81 10.18
C ARG A 341 6.34 -1.79 11.32
N LEU A 342 6.01 -0.61 11.79
CA LEU A 342 4.93 -0.43 12.74
C LEU A 342 3.88 0.55 12.21
N ARG A 343 2.64 0.34 12.60
CA ARG A 343 1.55 1.30 12.49
C ARG A 343 1.44 2.05 13.82
N VAL A 344 1.43 3.38 13.77
CA VAL A 344 1.15 4.17 14.97
C VAL A 344 -0.28 3.90 15.45
N PRO A 345 -0.50 3.69 16.76
CA PRO A 345 -1.81 3.42 17.33
C PRO A 345 -2.64 4.70 17.48
N ARG A 346 -3.83 4.58 18.06
CA ARG A 346 -4.62 5.73 18.51
C ARG A 346 -3.89 6.50 19.59
N ALA A 347 -4.28 7.76 19.78
CA ALA A 347 -3.68 8.63 20.78
C ALA A 347 -3.70 8.03 22.20
N GLU A 348 -4.81 7.36 22.57
CA GLU A 348 -4.98 6.75 23.89
C GLU A 348 -4.03 5.57 24.14
N GLU A 349 -3.64 4.86 23.10
CA GLU A 349 -2.75 3.69 23.14
C GLU A 349 -1.27 4.08 23.03
N SER A 350 -1.00 5.31 22.62
CA SER A 350 0.33 5.85 22.34
C SER A 350 1.33 5.73 23.49
N PRO A 351 0.94 5.94 24.78
CA PRO A 351 1.86 5.80 25.88
C PRO A 351 2.51 4.42 25.97
N LYS A 352 1.76 3.35 25.68
CA LYS A 352 2.28 1.97 25.69
C LYS A 352 3.35 1.76 24.63
N LEU A 353 3.11 2.23 23.40
CA LEU A 353 4.10 2.15 22.32
C LEU A 353 5.37 2.93 22.67
N LEU A 354 5.22 4.18 23.15
CA LEU A 354 6.36 5.03 23.50
C LEU A 354 7.20 4.44 24.64
N GLN A 355 6.56 3.85 25.65
CA GLN A 355 7.25 3.15 26.75
C GLN A 355 8.07 1.97 26.22
N ALA A 356 7.47 1.15 25.34
CA ALA A 356 8.15 0.01 24.73
C ALA A 356 9.38 0.44 23.90
N VAL A 357 9.21 1.46 23.04
CA VAL A 357 10.30 2.00 22.21
C VAL A 357 11.43 2.58 23.08
N LYS A 358 11.12 3.33 24.13
CA LYS A 358 12.13 3.86 25.07
C LYS A 358 12.89 2.73 25.78
N ALA A 359 12.18 1.71 26.29
CA ALA A 359 12.80 0.57 26.95
C ALA A 359 13.82 -0.15 26.03
N VAL A 360 13.44 -0.41 24.77
CA VAL A 360 14.33 -1.04 23.78
C VAL A 360 15.47 -0.09 23.37
N ASN A 361 15.22 1.21 23.28
CA ASN A 361 16.26 2.19 22.92
C ASN A 361 17.32 2.37 24.00
N GLU A 362 16.99 2.17 25.26
CA GLU A 362 17.89 2.33 26.40
C GLU A 362 18.65 1.07 26.78
N ALA A 363 18.13 -0.11 26.44
CA ALA A 363 18.76 -1.40 26.72
C ALA A 363 20.09 -1.58 25.97
#